data_f935352df3788d62b0d1b6514950df2e
#
_entry.id   f935352df3788d62b0d1b6514950df2e
#
_cell.length_a   1.000
_cell.length_b   1.000
_cell.length_c   1.000
_cell.angle_alpha   90.00
_cell.angle_beta   90.00
_cell.angle_gamma   90.00
#
_symmetry.space_group_name_H-M   'P 1'
#
loop_
_entity.id
_entity.type
_entity.pdbx_description
1 polymer ?
#
loop_
_entity_poly.entity_id
_entity_poly.type
_entity_poly.pdbx_seq_one_letter_code
_entity_poly.pdbx_strand_id
1 'polypeptide(L)'
;MYGVTIKTAPLKSSGKTGVGQHGDATGTGYYQQKWLDPSINPQSDGWNMGKDWVAIRYAEVLLTYAEAKNEISPLDPSAFDAVNQVRKRVGMPELQNTNPSLPTYCATQDDLRQRIRNEWRV
;
A
#
# COMPACT_ATOMS: atom_id res chain seq x y z
N MET A 1 -7.78 -1.19 -0.05
CA MET A 1 -7.20 -2.53 0.04
C MET A 1 -6.27 -2.69 -1.14
N TYR A 2 -4.97 -2.51 -0.95
CA TYR A 2 -4.03 -2.99 -1.93
C TYR A 2 -4.20 -4.50 -1.94
N GLY A 3 -4.86 -5.00 -2.97
CA GLY A 3 -4.87 -6.41 -3.22
C GLY A 3 -3.42 -6.84 -3.41
N VAL A 4 -2.81 -7.37 -2.37
CA VAL A 4 -1.69 -8.27 -2.55
C VAL A 4 -2.28 -9.38 -3.39
N THR A 5 -2.08 -9.32 -4.69
CA THR A 5 -2.43 -10.43 -5.57
C THR A 5 -1.45 -11.54 -5.20
N ILE A 6 -1.86 -12.32 -4.22
CA ILE A 6 -1.18 -13.57 -3.90
C ILE A 6 -1.48 -14.46 -5.11
N LYS A 7 -0.60 -14.44 -6.10
CA LYS A 7 -0.62 -15.47 -7.12
C LYS A 7 -0.20 -16.75 -6.41
N THR A 8 -1.17 -17.47 -5.87
CA THR A 8 -0.98 -18.87 -5.56
C THR A 8 -0.67 -19.54 -6.89
N ALA A 9 0.59 -19.84 -7.13
CA ALA A 9 0.94 -20.73 -8.22
C ALA A 9 0.15 -22.03 -7.98
N PRO A 10 -0.57 -22.56 -8.96
CA PRO A 10 -1.29 -23.79 -8.77
C PRO A 10 -0.29 -24.83 -8.31
N LEU A 11 -0.67 -25.60 -7.27
CA LEU A 11 0.05 -26.75 -6.75
C LEU A 11 0.19 -27.81 -7.88
N LYS A 12 1.02 -27.52 -8.89
CA LYS A 12 1.43 -28.53 -9.84
C LYS A 12 2.66 -29.20 -9.26
N SER A 13 2.60 -30.49 -9.14
CA SER A 13 3.63 -31.40 -8.62
C SER A 13 4.99 -31.32 -9.36
N SER A 14 5.14 -30.44 -10.34
CA SER A 14 6.34 -30.19 -11.12
C SER A 14 6.85 -28.73 -11.06
N GLY A 15 6.18 -27.85 -10.30
CA GLY A 15 6.59 -26.44 -10.20
C GLY A 15 7.56 -26.23 -9.04
N LYS A 16 8.66 -25.52 -9.29
CA LYS A 16 9.67 -25.16 -8.27
C LYS A 16 9.15 -24.21 -7.17
N THR A 17 7.87 -23.86 -7.18
CA THR A 17 7.26 -22.84 -6.32
C THR A 17 6.21 -23.40 -5.34
N GLY A 18 6.07 -24.71 -5.23
CA GLY A 18 5.12 -25.32 -4.29
C GLY A 18 5.65 -25.35 -2.84
N VAL A 19 4.75 -25.30 -1.86
CA VAL A 19 5.08 -25.43 -0.44
C VAL A 19 5.82 -26.75 -0.19
N GLY A 20 7.03 -26.68 0.37
CA GLY A 20 7.81 -27.84 0.82
C GLY A 20 8.44 -28.70 -0.30
N GLN A 21 8.43 -28.26 -1.55
CA GLN A 21 8.90 -29.11 -2.67
C GLN A 21 10.37 -28.93 -3.08
N HIS A 22 11.03 -27.85 -2.67
CA HIS A 22 12.46 -27.59 -2.95
C HIS A 22 13.11 -26.76 -1.85
N GLY A 23 14.44 -26.90 -1.71
CA GLY A 23 15.24 -26.16 -0.73
C GLY A 23 15.13 -24.64 -0.81
N ASP A 24 14.66 -24.11 -1.93
CA ASP A 24 14.44 -22.68 -2.17
C ASP A 24 12.96 -22.24 -1.95
N ALA A 25 12.08 -23.19 -1.62
CA ALA A 25 10.68 -22.86 -1.36
C ALA A 25 10.49 -22.27 0.04
N THR A 26 9.74 -21.18 0.14
CA THR A 26 9.36 -20.64 1.45
C THR A 26 8.40 -21.59 2.17
N GLY A 27 8.54 -21.75 3.48
CA GLY A 27 7.68 -22.64 4.27
C GLY A 27 6.18 -22.28 4.21
N THR A 28 5.85 -21.07 3.80
CA THR A 28 4.46 -20.55 3.67
C THR A 28 3.93 -20.58 2.23
N GLY A 29 4.78 -20.81 1.22
CA GLY A 29 4.42 -20.70 -0.19
C GLY A 29 4.23 -19.26 -0.69
N TYR A 30 4.49 -18.27 0.15
CA TYR A 30 4.40 -16.85 -0.23
C TYR A 30 5.77 -16.35 -0.66
N TYR A 31 5.80 -15.63 -1.78
CA TYR A 31 7.00 -15.00 -2.32
C TYR A 31 6.86 -13.49 -2.32
N GLN A 32 7.95 -12.80 -2.08
CA GLN A 32 7.99 -11.36 -2.18
C GLN A 32 7.77 -10.94 -3.64
N GLN A 33 6.72 -10.16 -3.88
CA GLN A 33 6.46 -9.55 -5.19
C GLN A 33 6.76 -8.05 -5.19
N LYS A 34 6.72 -7.44 -4.00
CA LYS A 34 7.07 -6.03 -3.83
C LYS A 34 8.55 -5.83 -4.18
N TRP A 35 8.85 -4.83 -4.97
CA TRP A 35 10.20 -4.50 -5.47
C TRP A 35 10.72 -5.39 -6.61
N LEU A 36 9.98 -6.41 -7.02
CA LEU A 36 10.34 -7.24 -8.16
C LEU A 36 9.66 -6.72 -9.42
N ASP A 37 10.40 -6.70 -10.53
CA ASP A 37 9.82 -6.41 -11.84
C ASP A 37 9.39 -7.74 -12.49
N PRO A 38 8.07 -7.91 -12.73
CA PRO A 38 7.59 -9.16 -13.31
C PRO A 38 8.01 -9.36 -14.78
N SER A 39 8.53 -8.31 -15.42
CA SER A 39 9.05 -8.39 -16.81
C SER A 39 10.48 -8.88 -16.90
N ILE A 40 11.22 -8.86 -15.79
CA ILE A 40 12.61 -9.31 -15.72
C ILE A 40 12.65 -10.79 -15.33
N ASN A 41 13.29 -11.59 -16.17
CA ASN A 41 13.58 -12.98 -15.85
C ASN A 41 15.00 -13.09 -15.25
N PRO A 42 15.13 -13.41 -13.94
CA PRO A 42 16.43 -13.49 -13.28
C PRO A 42 17.39 -14.50 -13.92
N GLN A 43 16.86 -15.51 -14.61
CA GLN A 43 17.67 -16.55 -15.25
C GLN A 43 18.28 -16.08 -16.57
N SER A 44 17.59 -15.22 -17.35
CA SER A 44 18.09 -14.72 -18.63
C SER A 44 18.77 -13.36 -18.51
N ASP A 45 18.26 -12.49 -17.62
CA ASP A 45 18.68 -11.10 -17.55
C ASP A 45 19.70 -10.84 -16.42
N GLY A 46 20.11 -11.91 -15.74
CA GLY A 46 20.99 -11.85 -14.57
C GLY A 46 20.30 -11.27 -13.34
N TRP A 47 20.99 -11.29 -12.21
CA TRP A 47 20.50 -10.79 -10.92
C TRP A 47 20.43 -9.24 -10.82
N ASN A 48 20.86 -8.54 -11.88
CA ASN A 48 20.96 -7.09 -11.87
C ASN A 48 19.65 -6.46 -12.35
N MET A 49 18.69 -6.34 -11.47
CA MET A 49 17.37 -5.80 -11.80
C MET A 49 17.34 -4.26 -11.98
N GLY A 50 18.44 -3.55 -11.81
CA GLY A 50 18.56 -2.11 -12.07
C GLY A 50 17.47 -1.23 -11.42
N LYS A 51 16.73 -1.74 -10.42
CA LYS A 51 15.70 -0.99 -9.73
C LYS A 51 16.27 -0.24 -8.54
N ASP A 52 16.03 1.05 -8.55
CA ASP A 52 16.38 1.91 -7.44
C ASP A 52 15.61 1.50 -6.17
N TRP A 53 16.30 1.50 -5.06
CA TRP A 53 15.68 1.34 -3.75
C TRP A 53 14.91 2.60 -3.38
N VAL A 54 13.59 2.50 -3.27
CA VAL A 54 12.76 3.62 -2.85
C VAL A 54 12.84 3.79 -1.33
N ALA A 55 13.61 4.78 -0.88
CA ALA A 55 13.75 5.10 0.54
C ALA A 55 12.51 5.80 1.11
N ILE A 56 11.95 6.76 0.38
CA ILE A 56 10.75 7.52 0.77
C ILE A 56 9.82 7.64 -0.44
N ARG A 57 8.54 7.38 -0.23
CA ARG A 57 7.51 7.56 -1.26
C ARG A 57 6.75 8.86 -1.04
N TYR A 58 6.32 9.49 -2.12
CA TYR A 58 5.54 10.73 -2.03
C TYR A 58 4.26 10.59 -1.19
N ALA A 59 3.63 9.41 -1.19
CA ALA A 59 2.49 9.13 -0.31
C ALA A 59 2.83 9.27 1.18
N GLU A 60 4.05 8.93 1.59
CA GLU A 60 4.51 9.10 2.97
C GLU A 60 4.62 10.58 3.35
N VAL A 61 5.11 11.41 2.42
CA VAL A 61 5.17 12.87 2.61
C VAL A 61 3.77 13.45 2.76
N LEU A 62 2.82 13.04 1.90
CA LEU A 62 1.43 13.50 1.96
C LEU A 62 0.73 13.11 3.26
N LEU A 63 0.91 11.86 3.73
CA LEU A 63 0.30 11.40 4.98
C LEU A 63 0.92 12.08 6.20
N THR A 64 2.24 12.27 6.22
CA THR A 64 2.93 13.03 7.29
C THR A 64 2.44 14.47 7.33
N TYR A 65 2.32 15.11 6.16
CA TYR A 65 1.77 16.47 6.08
C TYR A 65 0.33 16.53 6.59
N ALA A 66 -0.52 15.59 6.17
CA ALA A 66 -1.92 15.54 6.59
C ALA A 66 -2.06 15.37 8.12
N GLU A 67 -1.26 14.47 8.72
CA GLU A 67 -1.26 14.27 10.17
C GLU A 67 -0.81 15.54 10.90
N ALA A 68 0.33 16.11 10.52
CA ALA A 68 0.85 17.34 11.13
C ALA A 68 -0.13 18.51 10.99
N LYS A 69 -0.75 18.64 9.82
CA LYS A 69 -1.72 19.71 9.56
C LYS A 69 -2.98 19.56 10.39
N ASN A 70 -3.49 18.33 10.54
CA ASN A 70 -4.64 18.03 11.40
C ASN A 70 -4.34 18.28 12.89
N GLU A 71 -3.10 18.13 13.34
CA GLU A 71 -2.71 18.43 14.72
C GLU A 71 -2.66 19.96 15.00
N ILE A 72 -2.23 20.74 14.01
CA ILE A 72 -2.15 22.22 14.14
C ILE A 72 -3.53 22.85 13.95
N SER A 73 -4.28 22.39 12.97
CA SER A 73 -5.60 22.92 12.58
C SER A 73 -6.56 21.75 12.35
N PRO A 74 -7.40 21.41 13.34
CA PRO A 74 -8.32 20.29 13.23
C PRO A 74 -9.24 20.38 12.01
N LEU A 75 -9.34 19.28 11.28
CA LEU A 75 -10.20 19.16 10.08
C LEU A 75 -9.86 20.18 8.97
N ASP A 76 -8.62 20.60 8.88
CA ASP A 76 -8.16 21.52 7.84
C ASP A 76 -8.37 20.90 6.44
N PRO A 77 -8.96 21.64 5.48
CA PRO A 77 -9.18 21.13 4.12
C PRO A 77 -7.93 20.59 3.45
N SER A 78 -6.77 21.22 3.68
CA SER A 78 -5.50 20.77 3.08
C SER A 78 -5.03 19.41 3.62
N ALA A 79 -5.43 19.03 4.85
CA ALA A 79 -5.17 17.70 5.37
C ALA A 79 -6.02 16.65 4.63
N PHE A 80 -7.29 16.96 4.36
CA PHE A 80 -8.16 16.10 3.52
C PHE A 80 -7.62 15.97 2.11
N ASP A 81 -7.20 17.06 1.49
CA ASP A 81 -6.65 17.04 0.13
C ASP A 81 -5.42 16.13 0.02
N ALA A 82 -4.52 16.20 0.98
CA ALA A 82 -3.32 15.38 1.00
C ALA A 82 -3.64 13.87 1.14
N VAL A 83 -4.54 13.50 2.06
CA VAL A 83 -4.97 12.10 2.21
C VAL A 83 -5.73 11.62 0.96
N ASN A 84 -6.60 12.47 0.42
CA ASN A 84 -7.43 12.13 -0.73
C ASN A 84 -6.61 11.93 -2.01
N GLN A 85 -5.47 12.60 -2.17
CA GLN A 85 -4.53 12.30 -3.25
C GLN A 85 -4.02 10.85 -3.17
N VAL A 86 -3.69 10.37 -1.96
CA VAL A 86 -3.26 8.97 -1.77
C VAL A 86 -4.40 8.01 -2.09
N ARG A 87 -5.61 8.30 -1.60
CA ARG A 87 -6.81 7.47 -1.80
C ARG A 87 -7.25 7.42 -3.26
N LYS A 88 -7.24 8.56 -3.94
CA LYS A 88 -7.60 8.67 -5.36
C LYS A 88 -6.73 7.81 -6.26
N ARG A 89 -5.44 7.72 -5.97
CA ARG A 89 -4.50 6.87 -6.74
C ARG A 89 -4.93 5.41 -6.82
N VAL A 90 -5.63 4.92 -5.81
CA VAL A 90 -6.10 3.52 -5.70
C VAL A 90 -7.61 3.36 -5.86
N GLY A 91 -8.29 4.42 -6.30
CA GLY A 91 -9.74 4.40 -6.55
C GLY A 91 -10.59 4.31 -5.27
N MET A 92 -10.06 4.69 -4.12
CA MET A 92 -10.83 4.73 -2.87
C MET A 92 -11.66 6.01 -2.77
N PRO A 93 -12.86 5.95 -2.16
CA PRO A 93 -13.68 7.13 -1.90
C PRO A 93 -12.96 8.17 -1.04
N GLU A 94 -13.14 9.45 -1.37
CA GLU A 94 -12.52 10.56 -0.65
C GLU A 94 -13.06 10.70 0.78
N LEU A 95 -12.18 11.01 1.72
CA LEU A 95 -12.57 11.42 3.07
C LEU A 95 -13.15 12.83 3.02
N GLN A 96 -14.13 13.11 3.87
CA GLN A 96 -14.82 14.40 3.91
C GLN A 96 -15.47 14.67 5.29
N ASN A 97 -15.80 15.92 5.55
CA ASN A 97 -16.44 16.37 6.80
C ASN A 97 -17.79 17.08 6.59
N THR A 98 -18.40 16.90 5.40
CA THR A 98 -19.62 17.63 5.01
C THR A 98 -20.87 16.79 5.10
N ASN A 99 -20.81 15.48 4.81
CA ASN A 99 -21.98 14.62 4.79
C ASN A 99 -21.87 13.47 5.80
N PRO A 100 -22.58 13.54 6.95
CA PRO A 100 -22.55 12.52 7.99
C PRO A 100 -23.08 11.14 7.56
N SER A 101 -23.86 11.07 6.47
CA SER A 101 -24.46 9.81 6.01
C SER A 101 -23.46 8.92 5.26
N LEU A 102 -22.30 9.44 4.89
CA LEU A 102 -21.29 8.68 4.16
C LEU A 102 -20.29 8.01 5.10
N PRO A 103 -19.84 6.79 4.79
CA PRO A 103 -18.87 6.06 5.61
C PRO A 103 -17.48 6.71 5.65
N THR A 104 -17.22 7.67 4.76
CA THR A 104 -15.98 8.45 4.70
C THR A 104 -16.01 9.74 5.51
N TYR A 105 -17.11 9.98 6.25
CA TYR A 105 -17.27 11.14 7.08
C TYR A 105 -16.31 11.13 8.27
N CYS A 106 -15.69 12.26 8.52
CA CYS A 106 -14.84 12.53 9.69
C CYS A 106 -15.47 13.70 10.46
N ALA A 107 -16.02 13.41 11.63
CA ALA A 107 -16.69 14.42 12.47
C ALA A 107 -15.71 15.21 13.32
N THR A 108 -14.62 14.58 13.73
CA THR A 108 -13.67 15.11 14.69
C THR A 108 -12.24 15.02 14.20
N GLN A 109 -11.35 15.77 14.83
CA GLN A 109 -9.91 15.67 14.63
C GLN A 109 -9.40 14.24 14.81
N ASP A 110 -9.92 13.55 15.81
CA ASP A 110 -9.51 12.17 16.11
C ASP A 110 -9.98 11.18 15.03
N ASP A 111 -11.17 11.35 14.49
CA ASP A 111 -11.64 10.56 13.36
C ASP A 111 -10.70 10.68 12.16
N LEU A 112 -10.33 11.90 11.79
CA LEU A 112 -9.42 12.14 10.69
C LEU A 112 -8.03 11.56 11.00
N ARG A 113 -7.52 11.73 12.23
CA ARG A 113 -6.25 11.13 12.68
C ARG A 113 -6.26 9.60 12.52
N GLN A 114 -7.32 8.94 12.96
CA GLN A 114 -7.44 7.48 12.83
C GLN A 114 -7.49 7.03 11.36
N ARG A 115 -8.18 7.80 10.51
CA ARG A 115 -8.23 7.52 9.07
C ARG A 115 -6.85 7.67 8.42
N ILE A 116 -6.11 8.73 8.74
CA ILE A 116 -4.73 8.94 8.25
C ILE A 116 -3.84 7.76 8.67
N ARG A 117 -3.89 7.36 9.95
CA ARG A 117 -3.11 6.22 10.46
C ARG A 117 -3.49 4.90 9.82
N ASN A 118 -4.74 4.72 9.44
CA ASN A 118 -5.16 3.53 8.70
C ASN A 118 -4.56 3.50 7.28
N GLU A 119 -4.41 4.65 6.61
CA GLU A 119 -3.73 4.72 5.30
C GLU A 119 -2.24 4.34 5.39
N TRP A 120 -1.58 4.56 6.55
CA TRP A 120 -0.21 4.10 6.78
C TRP A 120 -0.03 2.58 6.83
N ARG A 121 -1.09 1.87 7.22
CA ARG A 121 -1.05 0.40 7.39
C ARG A 121 -1.28 -0.37 6.10
N VAL A 122 -1.72 0.29 5.07
CA VAL A 122 -2.06 -0.28 3.77
C VAL A 122 -1.00 0.10 2.75
#